data_f4a6502c76df12f784ffe66b00d63557
#
_entry.id   f4a6502c76df12f784ffe66b00d63557
#
_cell.length_a   1.000
_cell.length_b   1.000
_cell.length_c   1.000
_cell.angle_alpha   90.00
_cell.angle_beta   90.00
_cell.angle_gamma   90.00
#
_symmetry.space_group_name_H-M   'P 1'
#
loop_
_entity.id
_entity.type
_entity.pdbx_description
1 polymer ?
#
loop_
_entity_poly.entity_id
_entity_poly.type
_entity_poly.pdbx_seq_one_letter_code
_entity_poly.pdbx_strand_id
1 'polypeptide(L)'
;MTEENRSTDDEQSTDATDQSAEDVDAPSLSPDELHDRIRRGEAVHLLDVRNRDEVEAWRITGENVEATQVTYAEFAAAKARGEVGEFVADLDLREPVVAVCPRGEVSATVAELLREEGVDARNLDSGMEGWARVYVARELPSEETDATVLQYDRPASGCLAYLVVSGHEAAVIDPLRAFADRYVADAEEFGAELRYAIDTHVHADHVSGVRRLADEEGAQAVLPAGARERGLADALDARLVEDGDEIRVGDATLTALHAPGHTTELTALRLGGDSPSDSILFSGDALFTDSFGRPDLERGDEGARDLAGTLYDTLTEDLLALPDETLVAPGHRTPDAVPNPGENDTFAARLDAVADRLRIPDEKGVFVDRVLESLPPRPANYGEIIPANLGRESLDDETAFEVELEPNNCAVAAMD
;
A
#
# COMPACT_ATOMS: atom_id res chain seq x y z
N MET A 1 47.30 -46.99 -50.53
CA MET A 1 47.57 -48.18 -49.70
C MET A 1 46.66 -48.07 -48.51
N THR A 2 45.65 -48.80 -48.64
CA THR A 2 45.05 -49.94 -47.98
C THR A 2 44.21 -49.46 -46.82
N GLU A 3 42.93 -49.55 -47.01
CA GLU A 3 41.92 -50.62 -46.77
C GLU A 3 41.35 -50.51 -45.39
N GLU A 4 40.04 -50.17 -45.35
CA GLU A 4 38.89 -51.05 -45.03
C GLU A 4 38.80 -51.54 -43.57
N ASN A 5 37.77 -51.21 -42.86
CA ASN A 5 36.72 -52.15 -42.61
C ASN A 5 35.42 -51.56 -41.98
N ARG A 6 34.29 -52.02 -42.47
CA ARG A 6 32.91 -51.83 -41.98
C ARG A 6 32.72 -52.51 -40.66
N SER A 7 31.88 -51.92 -39.80
CA SER A 7 30.89 -52.68 -39.06
C SER A 7 29.70 -51.81 -38.74
N THR A 8 28.55 -52.24 -39.20
CA THR A 8 27.20 -51.84 -38.88
C THR A 8 26.81 -52.43 -37.57
N ASP A 9 26.25 -51.61 -36.64
CA ASP A 9 25.28 -52.09 -35.64
C ASP A 9 24.16 -51.07 -35.50
N ASP A 10 22.98 -51.53 -35.82
CA ASP A 10 21.65 -50.94 -35.56
C ASP A 10 21.42 -50.87 -34.05
N GLU A 11 21.25 -49.67 -33.50
CA GLU A 11 20.52 -49.50 -32.24
C GLU A 11 19.33 -48.59 -32.42
N GLN A 12 18.17 -49.20 -32.28
CA GLN A 12 16.87 -48.56 -32.26
C GLN A 12 16.80 -47.54 -31.17
N SER A 13 16.74 -46.24 -31.55
CA SER A 13 16.35 -45.16 -30.67
C SER A 13 14.82 -45.23 -30.49
N THR A 14 14.39 -45.64 -29.30
CA THR A 14 13.00 -45.50 -28.89
C THR A 14 12.71 -44.00 -28.70
N ASP A 15 11.85 -43.52 -29.57
CA ASP A 15 11.20 -42.21 -29.53
C ASP A 15 10.36 -42.13 -28.24
N ALA A 16 10.92 -41.45 -27.23
CA ALA A 16 10.18 -41.05 -26.06
C ALA A 16 9.43 -39.77 -26.47
N THR A 17 8.19 -39.91 -26.82
CA THR A 17 7.25 -38.80 -26.98
C THR A 17 7.26 -37.96 -25.71
N ASP A 18 7.94 -36.82 -25.81
CA ASP A 18 7.79 -35.67 -24.91
C ASP A 18 6.33 -35.21 -25.02
N GLN A 19 5.51 -35.64 -24.09
CA GLN A 19 4.20 -35.04 -23.88
C GLN A 19 4.47 -33.71 -23.19
N SER A 20 4.66 -32.69 -24.01
CA SER A 20 4.45 -31.30 -23.59
C SER A 20 3.06 -31.26 -22.94
N ALA A 21 3.02 -31.04 -21.62
CA ALA A 21 1.82 -30.65 -20.93
C ALA A 21 1.29 -29.42 -21.71
N GLU A 22 0.13 -29.57 -22.34
CA GLU A 22 -0.64 -28.43 -22.80
C GLU A 22 -0.94 -27.62 -21.55
N ASP A 23 -0.36 -26.43 -21.45
CA ASP A 23 -0.78 -25.38 -20.52
C ASP A 23 -2.26 -25.10 -20.81
N VAL A 24 -3.14 -25.78 -20.13
CA VAL A 24 -4.56 -25.43 -20.11
C VAL A 24 -4.66 -24.18 -19.28
N ASP A 25 -4.65 -23.05 -19.97
CA ASP A 25 -4.78 -21.72 -19.41
C ASP A 25 -6.14 -21.64 -18.68
N ALA A 26 -6.10 -21.88 -17.37
CA ALA A 26 -7.29 -21.80 -16.53
C ALA A 26 -7.82 -20.37 -16.60
N PRO A 27 -9.14 -20.13 -16.80
CA PRO A 27 -9.69 -18.79 -16.77
C PRO A 27 -9.22 -18.06 -15.52
N SER A 28 -8.44 -17.01 -15.71
CA SER A 28 -7.88 -16.22 -14.62
C SER A 28 -8.54 -14.85 -14.54
N LEU A 29 -8.41 -14.20 -13.41
CA LEU A 29 -8.85 -12.86 -13.14
C LEU A 29 -7.63 -12.04 -12.71
N SER A 30 -7.34 -10.93 -13.38
CA SER A 30 -6.27 -10.06 -12.94
C SER A 30 -6.61 -9.39 -11.60
N PRO A 31 -5.60 -9.06 -10.77
CA PRO A 31 -5.82 -8.31 -9.53
C PRO A 31 -6.49 -6.96 -9.75
N ASP A 32 -6.16 -6.24 -10.83
CA ASP A 32 -6.79 -4.97 -11.20
C ASP A 32 -8.28 -5.16 -11.54
N GLU A 33 -8.64 -6.21 -12.31
CA GLU A 33 -10.04 -6.49 -12.61
C GLU A 33 -10.81 -6.88 -11.33
N LEU A 34 -10.20 -7.62 -10.41
CA LEU A 34 -10.80 -7.93 -9.11
C LEU A 34 -11.05 -6.65 -8.31
N HIS A 35 -10.07 -5.77 -8.23
CA HIS A 35 -10.19 -4.47 -7.57
C HIS A 35 -11.31 -3.63 -8.19
N ASP A 36 -11.38 -3.57 -9.51
CA ASP A 36 -12.42 -2.84 -10.23
C ASP A 36 -13.83 -3.39 -9.95
N ARG A 37 -14.01 -4.71 -9.81
CA ARG A 37 -15.27 -5.34 -9.43
C ARG A 37 -15.68 -4.95 -8.01
N ILE A 38 -14.73 -5.03 -7.07
CA ILE A 38 -14.95 -4.62 -5.68
C ILE A 38 -15.41 -3.16 -5.65
N ARG A 39 -14.72 -2.28 -6.35
CA ARG A 39 -15.06 -0.86 -6.39
C ARG A 39 -16.40 -0.53 -7.03
N ARG A 40 -16.82 -1.32 -8.04
CA ARG A 40 -18.16 -1.17 -8.68
C ARG A 40 -19.30 -1.74 -7.84
N GLY A 41 -18.99 -2.31 -6.66
CA GLY A 41 -20.00 -2.95 -5.80
C GLY A 41 -20.54 -4.26 -6.36
N GLU A 42 -19.84 -4.86 -7.32
CA GLU A 42 -20.18 -6.19 -7.84
C GLU A 42 -19.93 -7.24 -6.76
N ALA A 43 -20.86 -8.19 -6.59
CA ALA A 43 -20.68 -9.27 -5.64
C ALA A 43 -19.44 -10.11 -5.99
N VAL A 44 -18.53 -10.28 -5.06
CA VAL A 44 -17.31 -11.07 -5.19
C VAL A 44 -17.32 -12.17 -4.15
N HIS A 45 -17.13 -13.41 -4.59
CA HIS A 45 -16.95 -14.55 -3.70
C HIS A 45 -15.52 -15.09 -3.85
N LEU A 46 -14.72 -14.98 -2.81
CA LEU A 46 -13.36 -15.47 -2.74
C LEU A 46 -13.34 -16.87 -2.09
N LEU A 47 -12.56 -17.78 -2.66
CA LEU A 47 -12.16 -19.01 -2.00
C LEU A 47 -10.68 -18.93 -1.68
N ASP A 48 -10.36 -18.62 -0.44
CA ASP A 48 -8.99 -18.48 0.03
C ASP A 48 -8.45 -19.84 0.48
N VAL A 49 -7.45 -20.36 -0.25
CA VAL A 49 -6.88 -21.69 0.00
C VAL A 49 -5.59 -21.65 0.82
N ARG A 50 -5.26 -20.50 1.41
CA ARG A 50 -4.15 -20.34 2.37
C ARG A 50 -4.48 -20.94 3.73
N ASN A 51 -3.49 -21.01 4.60
CA ASN A 51 -3.71 -21.38 5.99
C ASN A 51 -4.51 -20.29 6.73
N ARG A 52 -5.16 -20.69 7.82
CA ARG A 52 -6.03 -19.79 8.57
C ARG A 52 -5.28 -18.58 9.14
N ASP A 53 -4.09 -18.78 9.66
CA ASP A 53 -3.23 -17.74 10.22
C ASP A 53 -2.82 -16.70 9.17
N GLU A 54 -2.53 -17.12 7.94
CA GLU A 54 -2.25 -16.21 6.82
C GLU A 54 -3.47 -15.36 6.44
N VAL A 55 -4.66 -15.97 6.44
CA VAL A 55 -5.91 -15.26 6.11
C VAL A 55 -6.34 -14.32 7.25
N GLU A 56 -6.13 -14.72 8.51
CA GLU A 56 -6.40 -13.86 9.67
C GLU A 56 -5.45 -12.66 9.71
N ALA A 57 -4.18 -12.85 9.34
CA ALA A 57 -3.20 -11.79 9.28
C ALA A 57 -3.50 -10.80 8.14
N TRP A 58 -3.81 -11.29 6.94
CA TRP A 58 -3.99 -10.42 5.77
C TRP A 58 -4.89 -11.05 4.72
N ARG A 59 -5.93 -10.33 4.29
CA ARG A 59 -6.94 -10.80 3.33
C ARG A 59 -7.51 -9.66 2.48
N ILE A 60 -8.08 -10.02 1.33
CA ILE A 60 -8.85 -9.10 0.50
C ILE A 60 -10.22 -8.87 1.17
N THR A 61 -10.60 -7.61 1.35
CA THR A 61 -11.85 -7.19 2.01
C THR A 61 -12.62 -6.19 1.15
N GLY A 62 -13.91 -6.03 1.44
CA GLY A 62 -14.82 -5.07 0.81
C GLY A 62 -16.25 -5.34 1.26
N GLU A 63 -17.13 -4.36 1.24
CA GLU A 63 -18.55 -4.52 1.63
C GLU A 63 -19.29 -5.58 0.80
N ASN A 64 -18.87 -5.77 -0.45
CA ASN A 64 -19.43 -6.70 -1.42
C ASN A 64 -18.59 -7.97 -1.58
N VAL A 65 -17.58 -8.19 -0.72
CA VAL A 65 -16.69 -9.36 -0.75
C VAL A 65 -17.11 -10.35 0.32
N GLU A 66 -17.47 -11.57 -0.12
CA GLU A 66 -17.64 -12.73 0.75
C GLU A 66 -16.46 -13.67 0.56
N ALA A 67 -15.91 -14.22 1.63
CA ALA A 67 -14.76 -15.12 1.56
C ALA A 67 -15.04 -16.43 2.29
N THR A 68 -14.79 -17.54 1.61
CA THR A 68 -14.73 -18.88 2.21
C THR A 68 -13.26 -19.28 2.33
N GLN A 69 -12.83 -19.70 3.52
CA GLN A 69 -11.45 -20.15 3.75
C GLN A 69 -11.45 -21.67 3.89
N VAL A 70 -10.67 -22.33 3.03
CA VAL A 70 -10.44 -23.79 3.04
C VAL A 70 -9.02 -24.06 2.58
N THR A 71 -8.24 -24.78 3.37
CA THR A 71 -6.83 -25.00 3.04
C THR A 71 -6.65 -25.88 1.80
N TYR A 72 -5.61 -25.63 1.02
CA TYR A 72 -5.23 -26.51 -0.09
C TYR A 72 -5.06 -27.96 0.34
N ALA A 73 -4.60 -28.21 1.57
CA ALA A 73 -4.44 -29.56 2.11
C ALA A 73 -5.77 -30.33 2.17
N GLU A 74 -6.89 -29.66 2.43
CA GLU A 74 -8.23 -30.26 2.44
C GLU A 74 -8.67 -30.65 1.02
N PHE A 75 -8.42 -29.79 0.02
CA PHE A 75 -8.64 -30.14 -1.40
C PHE A 75 -7.78 -31.32 -1.84
N ALA A 76 -6.49 -31.32 -1.52
CA ALA A 76 -5.58 -32.41 -1.84
C ALA A 76 -6.03 -33.74 -1.19
N ALA A 77 -6.52 -33.67 0.05
CA ALA A 77 -7.06 -34.86 0.74
C ALA A 77 -8.36 -35.37 0.09
N ALA A 78 -9.29 -34.50 -0.29
CA ALA A 78 -10.51 -34.86 -1.02
C ALA A 78 -10.18 -35.49 -2.38
N LYS A 79 -9.23 -34.91 -3.13
CA LYS A 79 -8.76 -35.46 -4.41
C LYS A 79 -8.16 -36.85 -4.25
N ALA A 80 -7.32 -37.04 -3.24
CA ALA A 80 -6.71 -38.36 -2.97
C ALA A 80 -7.73 -39.44 -2.62
N ARG A 81 -8.88 -39.06 -2.05
CA ARG A 81 -9.99 -39.99 -1.75
C ARG A 81 -10.98 -40.16 -2.89
N GLY A 82 -10.92 -39.35 -3.95
CA GLY A 82 -11.90 -39.30 -5.03
C GLY A 82 -13.26 -38.71 -4.59
N GLU A 83 -13.25 -37.80 -3.63
CA GLU A 83 -14.42 -37.21 -2.97
C GLU A 83 -14.55 -35.68 -3.26
N VAL A 84 -13.91 -35.18 -4.33
CA VAL A 84 -13.88 -33.72 -4.63
C VAL A 84 -15.28 -33.15 -4.81
N GLY A 85 -16.18 -33.84 -5.54
CA GLY A 85 -17.54 -33.37 -5.80
C GLY A 85 -18.38 -33.26 -4.53
N GLU A 86 -18.28 -34.20 -3.60
CA GLU A 86 -18.97 -34.18 -2.31
C GLU A 86 -18.40 -33.03 -1.46
N PHE A 87 -17.07 -32.92 -1.41
CA PHE A 87 -16.37 -31.84 -0.68
C PHE A 87 -16.74 -30.45 -1.19
N VAL A 88 -16.76 -30.23 -2.51
CA VAL A 88 -17.12 -28.94 -3.13
C VAL A 88 -18.59 -28.61 -2.86
N ALA A 89 -19.50 -29.58 -2.90
CA ALA A 89 -20.93 -29.39 -2.64
C ALA A 89 -21.19 -28.91 -1.19
N ASP A 90 -20.33 -29.30 -0.25
CA ASP A 90 -20.44 -28.91 1.18
C ASP A 90 -19.92 -27.47 1.45
N LEU A 91 -19.20 -26.84 0.51
CA LEU A 91 -18.62 -25.49 0.69
C LEU A 91 -19.62 -24.33 0.51
N ASP A 92 -20.85 -24.59 0.03
CA ASP A 92 -21.90 -23.57 -0.23
C ASP A 92 -21.36 -22.32 -0.98
N LEU A 93 -20.62 -22.58 -2.09
CA LEU A 93 -19.97 -21.54 -2.87
C LEU A 93 -20.98 -20.76 -3.70
N ARG A 94 -20.81 -19.42 -3.76
CA ARG A 94 -21.58 -18.55 -4.63
C ARG A 94 -20.79 -18.22 -5.89
N GLU A 95 -21.34 -18.53 -7.03
CA GLU A 95 -20.70 -18.32 -8.33
C GLU A 95 -20.89 -16.91 -8.87
N PRO A 96 -19.91 -16.34 -9.57
CA PRO A 96 -18.58 -16.89 -9.87
C PRO A 96 -17.63 -16.85 -8.66
N VAL A 97 -16.79 -17.87 -8.50
CA VAL A 97 -15.80 -17.97 -7.42
C VAL A 97 -14.43 -17.55 -7.91
N VAL A 98 -13.69 -16.80 -7.10
CA VAL A 98 -12.27 -16.47 -7.35
C VAL A 98 -11.41 -17.18 -6.31
N ALA A 99 -10.62 -18.15 -6.75
CA ALA A 99 -9.69 -18.87 -5.89
C ALA A 99 -8.41 -18.06 -5.65
N VAL A 100 -7.96 -17.99 -4.40
CA VAL A 100 -6.82 -17.16 -3.98
C VAL A 100 -5.83 -18.00 -3.18
N CYS A 101 -4.53 -17.84 -3.50
CA CYS A 101 -3.41 -18.35 -2.71
C CYS A 101 -2.28 -17.31 -2.68
N PRO A 102 -1.10 -17.56 -2.06
CA PRO A 102 -0.06 -16.53 -2.02
C PRO A 102 0.42 -16.06 -3.41
N ARG A 103 0.65 -16.99 -4.37
CA ARG A 103 1.29 -16.72 -5.68
C ARG A 103 0.47 -17.10 -6.91
N GLY A 104 -0.76 -17.57 -6.75
CA GLY A 104 -1.65 -17.94 -7.86
C GLY A 104 -1.53 -19.39 -8.37
N GLU A 105 -0.46 -20.12 -8.08
CA GLU A 105 -0.18 -21.46 -8.63
C GLU A 105 -1.11 -22.52 -8.05
N VAL A 106 -1.23 -22.52 -6.73
CA VAL A 106 -2.05 -23.51 -6.00
C VAL A 106 -3.54 -23.26 -6.21
N SER A 107 -3.94 -21.98 -6.21
CA SER A 107 -5.34 -21.60 -6.48
C SER A 107 -5.75 -21.86 -7.92
N ALA A 108 -4.84 -21.83 -8.90
CA ALA A 108 -5.12 -22.27 -10.26
C ALA A 108 -5.55 -23.75 -10.29
N THR A 109 -4.81 -24.63 -9.61
CA THR A 109 -5.17 -26.05 -9.47
C THR A 109 -6.53 -26.24 -8.80
N VAL A 110 -6.84 -25.45 -7.77
CA VAL A 110 -8.14 -25.52 -7.09
C VAL A 110 -9.27 -25.04 -8.01
N ALA A 111 -9.06 -23.94 -8.74
CA ALA A 111 -10.03 -23.45 -9.72
C ALA A 111 -10.32 -24.48 -10.84
N GLU A 112 -9.33 -25.26 -11.26
CA GLU A 112 -9.54 -26.38 -12.18
C GLU A 112 -10.42 -27.47 -11.58
N LEU A 113 -10.11 -27.91 -10.36
CA LEU A 113 -10.92 -28.93 -9.65
C LEU A 113 -12.38 -28.47 -9.47
N LEU A 114 -12.59 -27.20 -9.14
CA LEU A 114 -13.94 -26.63 -9.04
C LEU A 114 -14.69 -26.66 -10.38
N ARG A 115 -14.01 -26.33 -11.49
CA ARG A 115 -14.62 -26.39 -12.83
C ARG A 115 -14.90 -27.80 -13.28
N GLU A 116 -14.08 -28.79 -12.93
CA GLU A 116 -14.35 -30.21 -13.20
C GLU A 116 -15.66 -30.67 -12.53
N GLU A 117 -15.99 -30.06 -11.37
CA GLU A 117 -17.24 -30.31 -10.66
C GLU A 117 -18.40 -29.36 -11.09
N GLY A 118 -18.20 -28.52 -12.11
CA GLY A 118 -19.22 -27.69 -12.73
C GLY A 118 -19.39 -26.30 -12.09
N VAL A 119 -18.49 -25.86 -11.20
CA VAL A 119 -18.51 -24.54 -10.58
C VAL A 119 -17.83 -23.51 -11.51
N ASP A 120 -18.45 -22.34 -11.71
CA ASP A 120 -17.79 -21.20 -12.40
C ASP A 120 -16.71 -20.60 -11.50
N ALA A 121 -15.48 -21.08 -11.67
CA ALA A 121 -14.33 -20.68 -10.87
C ALA A 121 -13.20 -20.12 -11.72
N ARG A 122 -12.55 -19.07 -11.20
CA ARG A 122 -11.37 -18.41 -11.76
C ARG A 122 -10.24 -18.40 -10.76
N ASN A 123 -9.01 -18.34 -11.25
CA ASN A 123 -7.83 -18.11 -10.45
C ASN A 123 -7.56 -16.61 -10.33
N LEU A 124 -7.16 -16.11 -9.16
CA LEU A 124 -6.55 -14.78 -9.06
C LEU A 124 -5.10 -14.88 -9.54
N ASP A 125 -4.77 -14.14 -10.59
CA ASP A 125 -3.42 -14.12 -11.15
C ASP A 125 -2.42 -13.64 -10.12
N SER A 126 -1.31 -14.38 -9.97
CA SER A 126 -0.27 -14.12 -8.98
C SER A 126 -0.78 -14.06 -7.52
N GLY A 127 -2.04 -14.43 -7.26
CA GLY A 127 -2.62 -14.52 -5.93
C GLY A 127 -2.52 -13.24 -5.11
N MET A 128 -2.17 -13.37 -3.82
CA MET A 128 -2.01 -12.24 -2.91
C MET A 128 -0.82 -11.34 -3.25
N GLU A 129 0.26 -11.88 -3.81
CA GLU A 129 1.38 -11.06 -4.31
C GLU A 129 0.93 -10.18 -5.48
N GLY A 130 0.10 -10.71 -6.39
CA GLY A 130 -0.51 -9.92 -7.46
C GLY A 130 -1.44 -8.85 -6.91
N TRP A 131 -2.26 -9.18 -5.90
CA TRP A 131 -3.10 -8.20 -5.21
C TRP A 131 -2.30 -7.07 -4.57
N ALA A 132 -1.15 -7.38 -3.98
CA ALA A 132 -0.25 -6.39 -3.39
C ALA A 132 0.38 -5.42 -4.41
N ARG A 133 0.31 -5.76 -5.70
CA ARG A 133 0.80 -4.91 -6.80
C ARG A 133 -0.28 -4.03 -7.43
N VAL A 134 -1.54 -4.15 -7.02
CA VAL A 134 -2.59 -3.21 -7.43
C VAL A 134 -2.23 -1.82 -6.90
N TYR A 135 -2.17 -0.85 -7.80
CA TYR A 135 -1.81 0.53 -7.49
C TYR A 135 -2.60 1.50 -8.37
N VAL A 136 -3.49 2.24 -7.77
CA VAL A 136 -4.50 3.03 -8.47
C VAL A 136 -4.23 4.52 -8.31
N ALA A 137 -4.05 5.23 -9.43
CA ALA A 137 -3.89 6.67 -9.45
C ALA A 137 -5.25 7.37 -9.69
N ARG A 138 -5.51 8.46 -8.96
CA ARG A 138 -6.67 9.35 -9.12
C ARG A 138 -6.25 10.78 -8.90
N GLU A 139 -6.83 11.68 -9.69
CA GLU A 139 -6.56 13.11 -9.56
C GLU A 139 -7.37 13.71 -8.39
N LEU A 140 -6.69 14.39 -7.47
CA LEU A 140 -7.33 15.22 -6.45
C LEU A 140 -7.92 16.48 -7.10
N PRO A 141 -9.03 17.02 -6.58
CA PRO A 141 -9.49 18.33 -6.98
C PRO A 141 -8.46 19.39 -6.53
N SER A 142 -7.75 19.93 -7.49
CA SER A 142 -6.64 20.88 -7.29
C SER A 142 -6.71 22.10 -8.21
N GLU A 143 -7.90 22.37 -8.80
CA GLU A 143 -8.10 23.40 -9.82
C GLU A 143 -7.77 24.81 -9.35
N GLU A 144 -7.76 25.04 -8.05
CA GLU A 144 -7.43 26.32 -7.43
C GLU A 144 -5.94 26.40 -7.01
N THR A 145 -5.16 25.34 -7.23
CA THR A 145 -3.71 25.32 -7.03
C THR A 145 -2.98 25.44 -8.37
N ASP A 146 -1.73 25.90 -8.36
CA ASP A 146 -0.88 25.92 -9.56
C ASP A 146 -0.28 24.53 -9.88
N ALA A 147 -0.99 23.44 -9.51
CA ALA A 147 -0.51 22.08 -9.67
C ALA A 147 -1.64 21.09 -9.98
N THR A 148 -1.31 20.02 -10.71
CA THR A 148 -2.10 18.80 -10.77
C THR A 148 -1.58 17.82 -9.71
N VAL A 149 -2.49 17.20 -8.96
CA VAL A 149 -2.12 16.26 -7.88
C VAL A 149 -2.76 14.91 -8.13
N LEU A 150 -1.95 13.86 -8.26
CA LEU A 150 -2.41 12.46 -8.27
C LEU A 150 -2.25 11.85 -6.89
N GLN A 151 -3.31 11.22 -6.39
CA GLN A 151 -3.26 10.29 -5.26
C GLN A 151 -3.10 8.87 -5.77
N TYR A 152 -2.17 8.14 -5.23
CA TYR A 152 -2.02 6.70 -5.45
C TYR A 152 -2.54 5.93 -4.23
N ASP A 153 -3.35 4.92 -4.47
CA ASP A 153 -3.87 3.99 -3.44
C ASP A 153 -3.31 2.59 -3.71
N ARG A 154 -2.74 1.97 -2.68
CA ARG A 154 -2.39 0.55 -2.66
C ARG A 154 -3.45 -0.22 -1.86
N PRO A 155 -4.46 -0.85 -2.51
CA PRO A 155 -5.58 -1.48 -1.82
C PRO A 155 -5.17 -2.56 -0.81
N ALA A 156 -4.04 -3.21 -1.06
CA ALA A 156 -3.53 -4.30 -0.24
C ALA A 156 -3.05 -3.86 1.16
N SER A 157 -2.57 -2.62 1.30
CA SER A 157 -2.04 -2.08 2.56
C SER A 157 -2.76 -0.81 3.02
N GLY A 158 -3.40 -0.07 2.11
CA GLY A 158 -4.01 1.23 2.40
C GLY A 158 -3.00 2.39 2.40
N CYS A 159 -1.73 2.15 1.99
CA CYS A 159 -0.75 3.21 1.81
C CYS A 159 -1.17 4.14 0.68
N LEU A 160 -1.00 5.44 0.90
CA LEU A 160 -1.27 6.50 -0.06
C LEU A 160 0.02 7.26 -0.36
N ALA A 161 0.22 7.60 -1.63
CA ALA A 161 1.31 8.46 -2.08
C ALA A 161 0.77 9.54 -3.01
N TYR A 162 1.54 10.58 -3.27
CA TYR A 162 1.06 11.69 -4.10
C TYR A 162 2.11 12.13 -5.10
N LEU A 163 1.68 12.39 -6.34
CA LEU A 163 2.49 13.08 -7.35
C LEU A 163 1.94 14.48 -7.55
N VAL A 164 2.74 15.49 -7.26
CA VAL A 164 2.45 16.91 -7.47
C VAL A 164 3.17 17.36 -8.72
N VAL A 165 2.43 17.80 -9.74
CA VAL A 165 2.99 18.26 -11.02
C VAL A 165 2.64 19.73 -11.22
N SER A 166 3.64 20.57 -11.47
CA SER A 166 3.46 21.99 -11.79
C SER A 166 4.44 22.42 -12.89
N GLY A 167 3.91 22.92 -13.99
CA GLY A 167 4.69 23.25 -15.17
C GLY A 167 5.41 22.01 -15.74
N HIS A 168 6.74 22.01 -15.68
CA HIS A 168 7.58 20.91 -16.17
C HIS A 168 8.33 20.20 -15.03
N GLU A 169 7.91 20.40 -13.81
CA GLU A 169 8.52 19.78 -12.63
C GLU A 169 7.48 18.97 -11.85
N ALA A 170 7.93 17.89 -11.25
CA ALA A 170 7.11 17.06 -10.40
C ALA A 170 7.82 16.73 -9.08
N ALA A 171 7.03 16.49 -8.03
CA ALA A 171 7.48 15.96 -6.76
C ALA A 171 6.60 14.78 -6.36
N VAL A 172 7.19 13.70 -5.86
CA VAL A 172 6.44 12.60 -5.26
C VAL A 172 6.58 12.66 -3.75
N ILE A 173 5.46 12.44 -3.03
CA ILE A 173 5.36 12.47 -1.57
C ILE A 173 5.00 11.07 -1.09
N ASP A 174 5.74 10.56 -0.11
CA ASP A 174 5.64 9.22 0.49
C ASP A 174 5.65 8.09 -0.56
N PRO A 175 6.63 8.07 -1.50
CA PRO A 175 6.66 7.08 -2.56
C PRO A 175 6.99 5.69 -2.02
N LEU A 176 6.23 4.68 -2.44
CA LEU A 176 6.55 3.28 -2.19
C LEU A 176 7.60 2.81 -3.19
N ARG A 177 8.68 2.18 -2.72
CA ARG A 177 9.78 1.68 -3.57
C ARG A 177 9.32 0.74 -4.67
N ALA A 178 8.35 -0.12 -4.37
CA ALA A 178 7.80 -1.09 -5.31
C ALA A 178 7.18 -0.45 -6.57
N PHE A 179 6.83 0.84 -6.51
CA PHE A 179 6.15 1.56 -7.59
C PHE A 179 6.94 2.78 -8.10
N ALA A 180 8.25 2.84 -7.83
CA ALA A 180 9.10 3.97 -8.23
C ALA A 180 8.98 4.30 -9.73
N ASP A 181 9.02 3.29 -10.60
CA ASP A 181 8.93 3.45 -12.05
C ASP A 181 7.58 4.06 -12.49
N ARG A 182 6.51 3.83 -11.71
CA ARG A 182 5.18 4.36 -12.00
C ARG A 182 5.12 5.88 -11.81
N TYR A 183 5.73 6.41 -10.78
CA TYR A 183 5.76 7.87 -10.56
C TYR A 183 6.52 8.61 -11.66
N VAL A 184 7.62 8.00 -12.12
CA VAL A 184 8.42 8.55 -13.24
C VAL A 184 7.60 8.55 -14.52
N ALA A 185 6.97 7.43 -14.86
CA ALA A 185 6.15 7.31 -16.06
C ALA A 185 4.96 8.31 -16.04
N ASP A 186 4.27 8.43 -14.90
CA ASP A 186 3.14 9.34 -14.78
C ASP A 186 3.61 10.82 -14.84
N ALA A 187 4.77 11.18 -14.25
CA ALA A 187 5.35 12.53 -14.41
C ALA A 187 5.68 12.83 -15.89
N GLU A 188 6.25 11.87 -16.59
CA GLU A 188 6.57 11.99 -18.04
C GLU A 188 5.28 12.15 -18.89
N GLU A 189 4.18 11.48 -18.54
CA GLU A 189 2.88 11.66 -19.22
C GLU A 189 2.36 13.10 -19.13
N PHE A 190 2.64 13.79 -18.01
CA PHE A 190 2.35 15.22 -17.86
C PHE A 190 3.43 16.13 -18.49
N GLY A 191 4.50 15.58 -19.07
CA GLY A 191 5.62 16.34 -19.63
C GLY A 191 6.49 17.00 -18.57
N ALA A 192 6.55 16.42 -17.37
CA ALA A 192 7.31 16.92 -16.23
C ALA A 192 8.49 15.99 -15.88
N GLU A 193 9.55 16.57 -15.33
CA GLU A 193 10.70 15.88 -14.75
C GLU A 193 10.49 15.71 -13.25
N LEU A 194 10.72 14.50 -12.71
CA LEU A 194 10.65 14.27 -11.28
C LEU A 194 11.85 14.91 -10.57
N ARG A 195 11.61 16.04 -9.89
CA ARG A 195 12.66 16.84 -9.25
C ARG A 195 12.89 16.46 -7.80
N TYR A 196 11.85 16.03 -7.10
CA TYR A 196 11.89 15.72 -5.67
C TYR A 196 11.19 14.40 -5.37
N ALA A 197 11.80 13.63 -4.49
CA ALA A 197 11.19 12.49 -3.82
C ALA A 197 11.23 12.78 -2.32
N ILE A 198 10.06 12.83 -1.68
CA ILE A 198 9.86 13.40 -0.34
C ILE A 198 9.22 12.36 0.56
N ASP A 199 9.79 12.09 1.73
CA ASP A 199 9.11 11.37 2.80
C ASP A 199 8.65 12.37 3.87
N THR A 200 7.39 12.23 4.31
CA THR A 200 6.85 13.01 5.42
C THR A 200 7.41 12.56 6.76
N HIS A 201 7.83 11.32 6.89
CA HIS A 201 8.41 10.73 8.08
C HIS A 201 9.20 9.46 7.74
N VAL A 202 9.85 8.85 8.71
CA VAL A 202 10.49 7.54 8.55
C VAL A 202 9.41 6.45 8.67
N HIS A 203 8.97 5.93 7.53
CA HIS A 203 7.92 4.91 7.43
C HIS A 203 8.31 3.60 8.14
N ALA A 204 7.32 2.94 8.73
CA ALA A 204 7.48 1.69 9.46
C ALA A 204 6.76 0.50 8.79
N ASP A 205 5.98 0.75 7.76
CA ASP A 205 5.05 -0.18 7.11
C ASP A 205 5.40 -0.49 5.65
N HIS A 206 6.18 0.37 5.01
CA HIS A 206 6.67 0.16 3.65
C HIS A 206 8.10 0.70 3.47
N VAL A 207 8.81 0.16 2.49
CA VAL A 207 10.13 0.65 2.10
C VAL A 207 9.96 1.85 1.18
N SER A 208 10.53 3.00 1.60
CA SER A 208 10.44 4.25 0.85
C SER A 208 11.13 4.17 -0.51
N GLY A 209 10.49 4.75 -1.52
CA GLY A 209 11.02 4.93 -2.87
C GLY A 209 12.02 6.09 -3.00
N VAL A 210 12.15 6.96 -2.00
CA VAL A 210 12.95 8.18 -2.07
C VAL A 210 14.39 7.90 -2.49
N ARG A 211 15.03 6.90 -1.90
CA ARG A 211 16.41 6.53 -2.23
C ARG A 211 16.53 6.02 -3.67
N ARG A 212 15.62 5.12 -4.09
CA ARG A 212 15.64 4.57 -5.44
C ARG A 212 15.48 5.67 -6.49
N LEU A 213 14.51 6.56 -6.28
CA LEU A 213 14.26 7.70 -7.18
C LEU A 213 15.43 8.69 -7.21
N ALA A 214 16.12 8.89 -6.09
CA ALA A 214 17.32 9.72 -6.06
C ALA A 214 18.49 9.09 -6.83
N ASP A 215 18.72 7.79 -6.65
CA ASP A 215 19.85 7.07 -7.23
C ASP A 215 19.66 6.81 -8.74
N GLU A 216 18.44 6.47 -9.17
CA GLU A 216 18.16 6.06 -10.55
C GLU A 216 17.71 7.22 -11.45
N GLU A 217 16.91 8.16 -10.91
CA GLU A 217 16.32 9.25 -11.69
C GLU A 217 16.95 10.63 -11.39
N GLY A 218 17.80 10.69 -10.38
CA GLY A 218 18.44 11.95 -9.98
C GLY A 218 17.50 12.94 -9.28
N ALA A 219 16.33 12.48 -8.81
CA ALA A 219 15.44 13.27 -7.99
C ALA A 219 16.13 13.65 -6.68
N GLN A 220 15.94 14.87 -6.21
CA GLN A 220 16.47 15.26 -4.89
C GLN A 220 15.66 14.58 -3.78
N ALA A 221 16.32 13.73 -3.00
CA ALA A 221 15.73 13.19 -1.77
C ALA A 221 15.44 14.32 -0.78
N VAL A 222 14.26 14.34 -0.19
CA VAL A 222 13.85 15.30 0.84
C VAL A 222 13.27 14.54 2.03
N LEU A 223 13.77 14.85 3.23
CA LEU A 223 13.35 14.20 4.48
C LEU A 223 13.20 15.25 5.60
N PRO A 224 12.38 15.00 6.62
CA PRO A 224 12.35 15.83 7.83
C PRO A 224 13.73 15.91 8.50
N ALA A 225 14.09 17.08 8.99
CA ALA A 225 15.39 17.30 9.65
C ALA A 225 15.60 16.38 10.86
N GLY A 226 14.53 16.09 11.61
CA GLY A 226 14.56 15.18 12.76
C GLY A 226 14.92 13.73 12.42
N ALA A 227 14.89 13.32 11.15
CA ALA A 227 15.36 11.99 10.73
C ALA A 227 16.84 11.73 11.10
N ARG A 228 17.65 12.82 11.21
CA ARG A 228 19.04 12.72 11.72
C ARG A 228 19.08 12.23 13.16
N GLU A 229 18.22 12.70 14.01
CA GLU A 229 18.14 12.31 15.42
C GLU A 229 17.69 10.84 15.54
N ARG A 230 16.88 10.37 14.59
CA ARG A 230 16.51 8.97 14.45
C ARG A 230 17.64 8.11 13.87
N GLY A 231 18.74 8.74 13.41
CA GLY A 231 19.95 8.09 12.93
C GLY A 231 19.92 7.78 11.44
N LEU A 232 19.42 8.71 10.65
CA LEU A 232 19.56 8.69 9.19
C LEU A 232 21.04 8.54 8.82
N ALA A 233 21.34 7.61 7.89
CA ALA A 233 22.71 7.38 7.44
C ALA A 233 23.22 8.54 6.57
N ASP A 234 24.48 8.95 6.80
CA ASP A 234 25.11 10.04 6.04
C ASP A 234 25.26 9.75 4.53
N ALA A 235 25.11 8.50 4.12
CA ALA A 235 25.24 8.08 2.71
C ALA A 235 24.08 8.57 1.81
N LEU A 236 22.94 8.97 2.38
CA LEU A 236 21.86 9.57 1.63
C LEU A 236 22.08 11.08 1.57
N ASP A 237 22.38 11.62 0.37
CA ASP A 237 22.46 13.06 0.12
C ASP A 237 21.06 13.68 0.05
N ALA A 238 20.42 13.76 1.22
CA ALA A 238 19.07 14.29 1.35
C ALA A 238 19.07 15.76 1.75
N ARG A 239 18.19 16.52 1.13
CA ARG A 239 17.77 17.83 1.64
C ARG A 239 16.91 17.60 2.88
N LEU A 240 17.33 18.15 4.01
CA LEU A 240 16.55 18.11 5.24
C LEU A 240 15.72 19.37 5.38
N VAL A 241 14.44 19.21 5.73
CA VAL A 241 13.49 20.32 5.88
C VAL A 241 13.05 20.47 7.33
N GLU A 242 12.95 21.71 7.77
CA GLU A 242 12.43 22.13 9.06
C GLU A 242 11.06 22.82 8.89
N ASP A 243 10.40 23.09 10.00
CA ASP A 243 9.12 23.83 10.00
C ASP A 243 9.23 25.17 9.27
N GLY A 244 8.30 25.44 8.37
CA GLY A 244 8.25 26.64 7.55
C GLY A 244 9.16 26.65 6.31
N ASP A 245 9.96 25.58 6.08
CA ASP A 245 10.74 25.47 4.86
C ASP A 245 9.86 25.27 3.63
N GLU A 246 10.29 25.83 2.50
CA GLU A 246 9.57 25.76 1.23
C GLU A 246 10.30 24.85 0.23
N ILE A 247 9.54 23.97 -0.44
CA ILE A 247 9.97 23.16 -1.59
C ILE A 247 9.21 23.67 -2.80
N ARG A 248 9.92 24.22 -3.78
CA ARG A 248 9.32 24.75 -4.99
C ARG A 248 9.29 23.69 -6.08
N VAL A 249 8.10 23.43 -6.64
CA VAL A 249 7.84 22.52 -7.73
C VAL A 249 7.19 23.32 -8.85
N GLY A 250 7.97 23.72 -9.87
CA GLY A 250 7.51 24.63 -10.91
C GLY A 250 7.00 25.95 -10.33
N ASP A 251 5.73 26.27 -10.54
CA ASP A 251 5.06 27.46 -10.02
C ASP A 251 4.42 27.20 -8.64
N ALA A 252 4.27 25.94 -8.24
CA ALA A 252 3.69 25.55 -6.95
C ALA A 252 4.74 25.53 -5.82
N THR A 253 4.27 25.68 -4.58
CA THR A 253 5.11 25.65 -3.39
C THR A 253 4.51 24.69 -2.35
N LEU A 254 5.32 23.77 -1.86
CA LEU A 254 5.03 22.93 -0.70
C LEU A 254 5.71 23.55 0.52
N THR A 255 4.93 23.88 1.55
CA THR A 255 5.44 24.40 2.83
C THR A 255 5.46 23.28 3.85
N ALA A 256 6.61 23.07 4.47
CA ALA A 256 6.79 22.08 5.54
C ALA A 256 6.13 22.57 6.85
N LEU A 257 5.38 21.68 7.51
CA LEU A 257 4.72 21.92 8.79
C LEU A 257 5.13 20.79 9.74
N HIS A 258 5.90 21.09 10.79
CA HIS A 258 6.27 20.07 11.77
C HIS A 258 5.03 19.58 12.52
N ALA A 259 4.74 18.27 12.43
CA ALA A 259 3.50 17.64 12.93
C ALA A 259 3.80 16.38 13.75
N PRO A 260 4.55 16.47 14.86
CA PRO A 260 5.00 15.33 15.64
C PRO A 260 3.85 14.64 16.36
N GLY A 261 4.05 13.34 16.67
CA GLY A 261 3.10 12.55 17.44
C GLY A 261 3.00 11.10 17.00
N HIS A 262 2.84 10.84 15.72
CA HIS A 262 3.07 9.51 15.14
C HIS A 262 4.56 9.15 15.24
N THR A 263 5.40 10.04 14.75
CA THR A 263 6.85 10.07 14.99
C THR A 263 7.28 11.45 15.47
N THR A 264 8.49 11.59 16.01
CA THR A 264 9.00 12.87 16.50
C THR A 264 9.36 13.84 15.38
N GLU A 265 9.71 13.31 14.20
CA GLU A 265 10.17 14.10 13.05
C GLU A 265 9.09 14.34 12.00
N LEU A 266 7.93 13.75 12.11
CA LEU A 266 6.90 13.85 11.09
C LEU A 266 6.68 15.31 10.68
N THR A 267 6.71 15.55 9.39
CA THR A 267 6.54 16.86 8.76
C THR A 267 5.47 16.74 7.68
N ALA A 268 4.31 17.33 7.93
CA ALA A 268 3.26 17.48 6.93
C ALA A 268 3.69 18.52 5.88
N LEU A 269 3.10 18.44 4.69
CA LEU A 269 3.37 19.37 3.61
C LEU A 269 2.08 20.07 3.19
N ARG A 270 2.08 21.38 3.08
CA ARG A 270 0.95 22.14 2.58
C ARG A 270 1.24 22.68 1.18
N LEU A 271 0.44 22.26 0.20
CA LEU A 271 0.39 22.82 -1.13
C LEU A 271 -0.67 23.94 -1.18
N GLY A 272 -0.38 25.00 -1.90
CA GLY A 272 -1.30 26.12 -2.13
C GLY A 272 -0.80 27.42 -1.55
N GLY A 273 -1.44 28.52 -2.00
CA GLY A 273 -1.08 29.88 -1.66
C GLY A 273 -1.76 30.43 -0.40
N ASP A 274 -1.96 31.76 -0.38
CA ASP A 274 -2.54 32.49 0.74
C ASP A 274 -4.09 32.30 0.86
N SER A 275 -4.75 31.66 -0.13
CA SER A 275 -6.19 31.41 -0.09
C SER A 275 -6.48 30.09 0.65
N PRO A 276 -7.28 30.14 1.72
CA PRO A 276 -7.61 28.94 2.49
C PRO A 276 -8.34 27.86 1.69
N SER A 277 -9.17 28.25 0.72
CA SER A 277 -9.98 27.35 -0.12
C SER A 277 -9.15 26.48 -1.08
N ASP A 278 -7.88 26.83 -1.26
CA ASP A 278 -7.04 26.34 -2.35
C ASP A 278 -5.86 25.51 -1.82
N SER A 279 -5.90 25.09 -0.54
CA SER A 279 -4.80 24.36 0.07
C SER A 279 -5.06 22.88 0.23
N ILE A 280 -4.04 22.08 -0.09
CA ILE A 280 -3.99 20.62 0.17
C ILE A 280 -2.97 20.38 1.26
N LEU A 281 -3.37 19.64 2.31
CA LEU A 281 -2.49 19.19 3.38
C LEU A 281 -2.15 17.72 3.19
N PHE A 282 -0.93 17.44 2.77
CA PHE A 282 -0.35 16.09 2.83
C PHE A 282 0.08 15.85 4.27
N SER A 283 -0.79 15.21 5.03
CA SER A 283 -0.64 15.10 6.48
C SER A 283 0.28 13.97 6.93
N GLY A 284 0.76 13.13 5.98
CA GLY A 284 1.43 11.89 6.33
C GLY A 284 0.57 11.07 7.28
N ASP A 285 1.20 10.54 8.33
CA ASP A 285 0.52 9.76 9.36
C ASP A 285 0.16 10.59 10.62
N ALA A 286 0.15 11.92 10.53
CA ALA A 286 -0.34 12.75 11.64
C ALA A 286 -1.88 12.75 11.70
N LEU A 287 -2.55 12.85 10.56
CA LEU A 287 -4.00 13.00 10.45
C LEU A 287 -4.53 12.22 9.24
N PHE A 288 -5.52 11.33 9.45
CA PHE A 288 -6.26 10.64 8.39
C PHE A 288 -7.68 11.23 8.24
N THR A 289 -8.44 10.76 7.27
CA THR A 289 -9.80 11.28 7.03
C THR A 289 -10.82 10.83 8.08
N ASP A 290 -10.50 9.79 8.86
CA ASP A 290 -11.37 9.16 9.86
C ASP A 290 -10.61 8.70 11.12
N SER A 291 -9.30 8.91 11.18
CA SER A 291 -8.42 8.51 12.26
C SER A 291 -7.12 9.34 12.27
N PHE A 292 -6.11 8.86 12.94
CA PHE A 292 -4.75 9.42 13.00
C PHE A 292 -3.72 8.32 13.25
N GLY A 293 -2.44 8.62 13.05
CA GLY A 293 -1.35 7.68 13.21
C GLY A 293 -1.09 7.26 14.64
N ARG A 294 -0.61 6.04 14.82
CA ARG A 294 -0.28 5.44 16.11
C ARG A 294 1.04 6.01 16.66
N PRO A 295 1.17 6.25 17.99
CA PRO A 295 2.34 6.92 18.57
C PRO A 295 3.44 5.98 19.09
N ASP A 296 3.36 4.65 18.86
CA ASP A 296 4.18 3.67 19.59
C ASP A 296 5.26 2.98 18.71
N LEU A 297 5.39 3.35 17.41
CA LEU A 297 6.34 2.69 16.52
C LEU A 297 7.79 3.17 16.70
N GLU A 298 7.99 4.45 16.99
CA GLU A 298 9.33 5.03 17.13
C GLU A 298 10.02 4.63 18.44
N ARG A 299 9.32 4.79 19.58
CA ARG A 299 9.89 4.65 20.93
C ARG A 299 9.32 3.48 21.72
N GLY A 300 8.50 2.65 21.08
CA GLY A 300 7.84 1.55 21.74
C GLY A 300 6.84 2.00 22.80
N ASP A 301 6.41 1.08 23.64
CA ASP A 301 5.40 1.32 24.68
C ASP A 301 5.84 2.38 25.71
N GLU A 302 7.15 2.49 25.98
CA GLU A 302 7.68 3.44 26.95
C GLU A 302 7.52 4.91 26.50
N GLY A 303 7.61 5.18 25.19
CA GLY A 303 7.46 6.51 24.61
C GLY A 303 6.07 6.83 24.09
N ALA A 304 5.20 5.82 23.93
CA ALA A 304 3.90 5.97 23.30
C ALA A 304 3.00 7.02 23.99
N ARG A 305 3.01 7.09 25.34
CA ARG A 305 2.21 8.05 26.11
C ARG A 305 2.63 9.50 25.84
N ASP A 306 3.93 9.76 25.77
CA ASP A 306 4.45 11.10 25.54
C ASP A 306 4.15 11.53 24.09
N LEU A 307 4.33 10.63 23.12
CA LEU A 307 4.02 10.89 21.70
C LEU A 307 2.52 11.04 21.49
N ALA A 308 1.66 10.24 22.14
CA ALA A 308 0.21 10.45 22.10
C ALA A 308 -0.19 11.82 22.63
N GLY A 309 0.48 12.29 23.70
CA GLY A 309 0.29 13.63 24.23
C GLY A 309 0.72 14.73 23.24
N THR A 310 1.83 14.52 22.56
CA THR A 310 2.31 15.42 21.49
C THR A 310 1.35 15.42 20.31
N LEU A 311 0.87 14.24 19.90
CA LEU A 311 -0.12 14.11 18.82
C LEU A 311 -1.40 14.90 19.11
N TYR A 312 -1.87 14.86 20.36
CA TYR A 312 -3.04 15.67 20.76
C TYR A 312 -2.81 17.15 20.50
N ASP A 313 -1.64 17.70 20.94
CA ASP A 313 -1.32 19.10 20.70
C ASP A 313 -1.21 19.42 19.21
N THR A 314 -0.49 18.61 18.45
CA THR A 314 -0.38 18.74 16.99
C THR A 314 -1.75 18.74 16.30
N LEU A 315 -2.64 17.82 16.69
CA LEU A 315 -3.98 17.77 16.10
C LEU A 315 -4.82 18.99 16.45
N THR A 316 -4.84 19.38 17.73
CA THR A 316 -5.78 20.42 18.21
C THR A 316 -5.27 21.84 18.05
N GLU A 317 -3.96 22.08 18.12
CA GLU A 317 -3.39 23.42 18.09
C GLU A 317 -2.87 23.79 16.68
N ASP A 318 -2.43 22.81 15.86
CA ASP A 318 -1.81 23.05 14.58
C ASP A 318 -2.70 22.62 13.40
N LEU A 319 -3.00 21.30 13.26
CA LEU A 319 -3.61 20.77 12.06
C LEU A 319 -5.11 21.10 11.94
N LEU A 320 -5.89 20.92 13.01
CA LEU A 320 -7.32 21.25 13.02
C LEU A 320 -7.58 22.75 13.20
N ALA A 321 -6.55 23.55 13.43
CA ALA A 321 -6.62 25.02 13.43
C ALA A 321 -6.44 25.62 12.02
N LEU A 322 -6.08 24.82 11.01
CA LEU A 322 -6.05 25.23 9.61
C LEU A 322 -7.47 25.58 9.12
N PRO A 323 -7.61 26.32 8.01
CA PRO A 323 -8.91 26.63 7.44
C PRO A 323 -9.77 25.39 7.16
N ASP A 324 -11.07 25.48 7.44
CA ASP A 324 -12.05 24.40 7.32
C ASP A 324 -12.08 23.77 5.91
N GLU A 325 -11.80 24.56 4.87
CA GLU A 325 -11.80 24.17 3.46
C GLU A 325 -10.51 23.44 3.04
N THR A 326 -9.47 23.39 3.88
CA THR A 326 -8.23 22.67 3.58
C THR A 326 -8.54 21.21 3.24
N LEU A 327 -8.05 20.73 2.08
CA LEU A 327 -8.22 19.33 1.68
C LEU A 327 -7.14 18.48 2.36
N VAL A 328 -7.53 17.58 3.26
CA VAL A 328 -6.64 16.62 3.92
C VAL A 328 -6.37 15.45 2.99
N ALA A 329 -5.11 15.21 2.70
CA ALA A 329 -4.57 14.16 1.85
C ALA A 329 -3.58 13.31 2.69
N PRO A 330 -4.05 12.22 3.33
CA PRO A 330 -3.28 11.47 4.33
C PRO A 330 -2.25 10.50 3.73
N GLY A 331 -1.28 10.03 4.53
CA GLY A 331 -0.34 8.97 4.13
C GLY A 331 -0.98 7.57 4.07
N HIS A 332 -2.09 7.38 4.79
CA HIS A 332 -2.81 6.11 4.83
C HIS A 332 -4.32 6.29 4.89
N ARG A 333 -5.04 5.25 4.48
CA ARG A 333 -6.45 5.09 4.75
C ARG A 333 -6.70 3.91 5.68
N THR A 334 -7.75 3.99 6.49
CA THR A 334 -8.19 2.85 7.29
C THR A 334 -8.78 1.74 6.41
N PRO A 335 -8.82 0.49 6.88
CA PRO A 335 -9.40 -0.62 6.10
C PRO A 335 -10.86 -0.39 5.69
N ASP A 336 -11.62 0.33 6.51
CA ASP A 336 -13.04 0.62 6.29
C ASP A 336 -13.29 1.97 5.58
N ALA A 337 -12.23 2.71 5.25
CA ALA A 337 -12.35 3.99 4.55
C ALA A 337 -12.96 3.80 3.17
N VAL A 338 -13.93 4.63 2.86
CA VAL A 338 -14.61 4.67 1.55
C VAL A 338 -14.11 5.89 0.77
N PRO A 339 -13.80 5.74 -0.51
CA PRO A 339 -13.44 6.87 -1.36
C PRO A 339 -14.53 7.94 -1.35
N ASN A 340 -14.12 9.20 -1.34
CA ASN A 340 -15.04 10.34 -1.30
C ASN A 340 -15.48 10.74 -2.72
N PRO A 341 -16.77 10.53 -3.12
CA PRO A 341 -17.23 10.89 -4.45
C PRO A 341 -17.20 12.41 -4.71
N GLY A 342 -17.26 13.22 -3.64
CA GLY A 342 -17.13 14.68 -3.72
C GLY A 342 -15.71 15.14 -4.04
N GLU A 343 -14.72 14.28 -3.85
CA GLU A 343 -13.29 14.53 -4.06
C GLU A 343 -12.71 13.52 -5.09
N ASN A 344 -13.40 13.33 -6.21
CA ASN A 344 -13.00 12.49 -7.35
C ASN A 344 -12.76 11.01 -7.00
N ASP A 345 -13.52 10.46 -6.05
CA ASP A 345 -13.35 9.10 -5.53
C ASP A 345 -11.94 8.85 -4.93
N THR A 346 -11.31 9.87 -4.40
CA THR A 346 -10.05 9.78 -3.66
C THR A 346 -10.29 9.57 -2.16
N PHE A 347 -9.23 9.26 -1.42
CA PHE A 347 -9.25 9.16 0.04
C PHE A 347 -8.80 10.50 0.68
N ALA A 348 -9.41 11.59 0.20
CA ALA A 348 -9.20 12.92 0.74
C ALA A 348 -10.53 13.48 1.25
N ALA A 349 -10.47 14.42 2.19
CA ALA A 349 -11.66 15.07 2.73
C ALA A 349 -11.35 16.49 3.21
N ARG A 350 -12.35 17.36 3.22
CA ARG A 350 -12.25 18.70 3.82
C ARG A 350 -12.04 18.61 5.31
N LEU A 351 -11.24 19.52 5.86
CA LEU A 351 -10.82 19.52 7.25
C LEU A 351 -11.99 19.59 8.24
N ASP A 352 -13.03 20.39 7.92
CA ASP A 352 -14.26 20.43 8.72
C ASP A 352 -14.93 19.04 8.84
N ALA A 353 -15.03 18.31 7.73
CA ALA A 353 -15.60 16.96 7.72
C ALA A 353 -14.71 15.94 8.45
N VAL A 354 -13.40 16.13 8.41
CA VAL A 354 -12.44 15.31 9.18
C VAL A 354 -12.60 15.58 10.67
N ALA A 355 -12.61 16.85 11.08
CA ALA A 355 -12.78 17.25 12.47
C ALA A 355 -14.08 16.70 13.08
N ASP A 356 -15.19 16.77 12.34
CA ASP A 356 -16.49 16.23 12.75
C ASP A 356 -16.48 14.70 12.97
N ARG A 357 -15.68 13.97 12.20
CA ARG A 357 -15.55 12.51 12.32
C ARG A 357 -14.69 12.09 13.50
N LEU A 358 -13.57 12.77 13.71
CA LEU A 358 -12.56 12.39 14.71
C LEU A 358 -13.05 12.52 16.16
N ARG A 359 -13.93 13.48 16.45
CA ARG A 359 -14.49 13.70 17.80
C ARG A 359 -13.43 13.69 18.91
N ILE A 360 -12.33 14.41 18.70
CA ILE A 360 -11.23 14.46 19.65
C ILE A 360 -11.74 14.97 21.00
N PRO A 361 -11.46 14.26 22.12
CA PRO A 361 -11.88 14.71 23.45
C PRO A 361 -11.23 16.05 23.84
N ASP A 362 -11.95 16.91 24.56
CA ASP A 362 -11.41 18.19 25.06
C ASP A 362 -10.27 17.99 26.07
N GLU A 363 -10.25 16.85 26.78
CA GLU A 363 -9.23 16.58 27.78
C GLU A 363 -8.12 15.69 27.20
N LYS A 364 -6.90 16.23 27.10
CA LYS A 364 -5.71 15.56 26.61
C LYS A 364 -5.48 14.18 27.25
N GLY A 365 -5.68 14.07 28.57
CA GLY A 365 -5.50 12.79 29.28
C GLY A 365 -6.47 11.71 28.80
N VAL A 366 -7.71 12.09 28.51
CA VAL A 366 -8.74 11.16 27.98
C VAL A 366 -8.37 10.71 26.57
N PHE A 367 -7.89 11.63 25.74
CA PHE A 367 -7.39 11.29 24.40
C PHE A 367 -6.25 10.27 24.48
N VAL A 368 -5.21 10.57 25.26
CA VAL A 368 -4.03 9.71 25.43
C VAL A 368 -4.41 8.30 25.89
N ASP A 369 -5.27 8.20 26.91
CA ASP A 369 -5.69 6.89 27.43
C ASP A 369 -6.46 6.09 26.36
N ARG A 370 -7.39 6.72 25.61
CA ARG A 370 -8.13 6.07 24.51
C ARG A 370 -7.21 5.59 23.39
N VAL A 371 -6.27 6.43 22.97
CA VAL A 371 -5.28 6.06 21.93
C VAL A 371 -4.52 4.81 22.33
N LEU A 372 -3.99 4.79 23.56
CA LEU A 372 -3.20 3.65 24.03
C LEU A 372 -4.00 2.35 24.20
N GLU A 373 -5.30 2.46 24.50
CA GLU A 373 -6.21 1.32 24.64
C GLU A 373 -6.64 0.75 23.28
N SER A 374 -6.60 1.55 22.19
CA SER A 374 -7.08 1.19 20.85
C SER A 374 -5.97 0.92 19.82
N LEU A 375 -4.72 0.77 20.28
CA LEU A 375 -3.61 0.45 19.37
C LEU A 375 -3.77 -0.93 18.73
N PRO A 376 -3.76 -1.05 17.40
CA PRO A 376 -3.74 -2.34 16.72
C PRO A 376 -2.37 -3.03 16.88
N PRO A 377 -2.21 -4.31 16.48
CA PRO A 377 -0.91 -4.93 16.35
C PRO A 377 0.03 -4.06 15.52
N ARG A 378 1.33 -4.05 15.83
CA ARG A 378 2.32 -3.31 15.03
C ARG A 378 2.47 -3.92 13.64
N PRO A 379 2.89 -3.13 12.62
CA PRO A 379 3.29 -3.69 11.32
C PRO A 379 4.31 -4.81 11.51
N ALA A 380 4.15 -5.92 10.79
CA ALA A 380 4.92 -7.14 11.09
C ALA A 380 6.44 -6.93 10.99
N ASN A 381 6.88 -6.23 9.96
CA ASN A 381 8.29 -6.10 9.63
C ASN A 381 8.86 -4.69 9.92
N TYR A 382 8.21 -3.92 10.81
CA TYR A 382 8.65 -2.55 11.12
C TYR A 382 10.11 -2.49 11.62
N GLY A 383 10.59 -3.55 12.27
CA GLY A 383 11.97 -3.68 12.75
C GLY A 383 13.02 -3.79 11.64
N GLU A 384 12.63 -4.17 10.42
CA GLU A 384 13.47 -4.25 9.23
C GLU A 384 13.26 -3.02 8.33
N ILE A 385 12.02 -2.55 8.21
CA ILE A 385 11.63 -1.43 7.36
C ILE A 385 12.24 -0.11 7.86
N ILE A 386 12.13 0.19 9.15
CA ILE A 386 12.69 1.44 9.72
C ILE A 386 14.21 1.56 9.49
N PRO A 387 15.06 0.53 9.77
CA PRO A 387 16.48 0.59 9.45
C PRO A 387 16.77 0.75 7.95
N ALA A 388 15.98 0.12 7.08
CA ALA A 388 16.11 0.28 5.64
C ALA A 388 15.81 1.72 5.20
N ASN A 389 14.72 2.33 5.69
CA ASN A 389 14.35 3.71 5.38
C ASN A 389 15.34 4.73 5.95
N LEU A 390 15.95 4.44 7.09
CA LEU A 390 17.07 5.23 7.64
C LEU A 390 18.40 5.00 6.89
N GLY A 391 18.43 4.09 5.91
CA GLY A 391 19.63 3.77 5.15
C GLY A 391 20.72 3.03 5.91
N ARG A 392 20.36 2.40 7.02
CA ARG A 392 21.27 1.58 7.84
C ARG A 392 21.38 0.15 7.32
N GLU A 393 20.34 -0.32 6.63
CA GLU A 393 20.25 -1.61 5.99
C GLU A 393 19.89 -1.44 4.52
N SER A 394 20.33 -2.38 3.69
CA SER A 394 20.02 -2.41 2.27
C SER A 394 19.23 -3.66 1.96
N LEU A 395 18.05 -3.48 1.40
CA LEU A 395 17.20 -4.55 0.90
C LEU A 395 17.26 -4.55 -0.63
N ASP A 396 17.27 -5.72 -1.25
CA ASP A 396 16.99 -5.83 -2.68
C ASP A 396 15.49 -5.63 -2.96
N ASP A 397 15.10 -5.51 -4.23
CA ASP A 397 13.71 -5.18 -4.59
C ASP A 397 12.72 -6.29 -4.23
N GLU A 398 13.13 -7.55 -4.28
CA GLU A 398 12.30 -8.70 -3.91
C GLU A 398 12.06 -8.69 -2.40
N THR A 399 13.12 -8.61 -1.61
CA THR A 399 13.04 -8.52 -0.14
C THR A 399 12.28 -7.28 0.31
N ALA A 400 12.53 -6.11 -0.31
CA ALA A 400 11.83 -4.87 -0.01
C ALA A 400 10.31 -5.00 -0.23
N PHE A 401 9.89 -5.69 -1.30
CA PHE A 401 8.48 -5.97 -1.56
C PHE A 401 7.90 -7.00 -0.58
N GLU A 402 8.64 -8.07 -0.27
CA GLU A 402 8.16 -9.14 0.63
C GLU A 402 7.89 -8.65 2.05
N VAL A 403 8.70 -7.74 2.59
CA VAL A 403 8.51 -7.20 3.95
C VAL A 403 7.26 -6.30 4.08
N GLU A 404 6.66 -5.89 2.96
CA GLU A 404 5.44 -5.07 2.90
C GLU A 404 4.15 -5.88 2.69
N LEU A 405 4.24 -7.24 2.59
CA LEU A 405 3.11 -8.12 2.22
C LEU A 405 2.13 -8.38 3.39
N GLU A 406 1.92 -7.41 4.27
CA GLU A 406 1.01 -7.50 5.40
C GLU A 406 0.27 -6.17 5.61
N PRO A 407 -0.78 -6.12 6.45
CA PRO A 407 -1.46 -4.86 6.78
C PRO A 407 -0.49 -3.86 7.42
N ASN A 408 -0.56 -2.60 6.99
CA ASN A 408 0.31 -1.55 7.53
C ASN A 408 0.06 -1.24 9.01
N ASN A 409 -1.19 -1.34 9.48
CA ASN A 409 -1.60 -1.09 10.86
C ASN A 409 -1.11 0.26 11.44
N CYS A 410 -0.89 1.28 10.60
CA CYS A 410 -0.42 2.60 11.02
C CYS A 410 -1.52 3.48 11.64
N ALA A 411 -2.78 3.18 11.37
CA ALA A 411 -3.93 3.90 11.94
C ALA A 411 -4.28 3.42 13.36
N VAL A 412 -4.66 4.35 14.23
CA VAL A 412 -5.39 4.02 15.47
C VAL A 412 -6.81 3.60 15.09
N ALA A 413 -7.41 2.63 15.80
CA ALA A 413 -8.80 2.27 15.55
C ALA A 413 -9.72 3.48 15.78
N ALA A 414 -10.78 3.63 14.96
CA ALA A 414 -11.73 4.73 15.10
C ALA A 414 -12.24 4.84 16.54
N MET A 415 -12.24 6.07 17.07
CA MET A 415 -12.73 6.33 18.42
C MET A 415 -14.26 6.44 18.39
N ASP A 416 -14.96 5.46 18.99
CA ASP A 416 -16.42 5.45 19.18
C ASP A 416 -16.92 6.53 20.14
#